data_b8582144c4bc4846d7e23d87a6161236
#
_entry.id   b8582144c4bc4846d7e23d87a6161236
#
_cell.length_a   1.000
_cell.length_b   1.000
_cell.length_c   1.000
_cell.angle_alpha   90.00
_cell.angle_beta   90.00
_cell.angle_gamma   90.00
#
_symmetry.space_group_name_H-M   'P 1'
#
loop_
_entity.id
_entity.type
_entity.pdbx_description
1 polymer ?
#
loop_
_entity_poly.entity_id
_entity_poly.type
_entity_poly.pdbx_seq_one_letter_code
_entity_poly.pdbx_strand_id
1 'polypeptide(L)'
;MPTTEIAIIPLHPGTAIGDPDTEAAQIIKECADTITRQPGCQEINFGPTIESPDVLQMLISKTLPSAPLLIMLELTELQDWDTRQSHADFEASSEYPPFMKAFGKIIAGGAQLIHVDFQPASALTKALSAPVTEIATFYHNGAPSDSYVEDALKIEPVLAKADGYLGAALGVTYEEVEREGVKGKAAVLVVGWQSKEAHMAFRETESFRENIGMLRGEAKGIEMHHVALMKAL
;
A
#
# COMPACT_ATOMS: atom_id res chain seq x y z
N MET A 1 -2.77 -4.89 15.18
CA MET A 1 -1.72 -4.99 14.14
C MET A 1 -1.57 -3.61 13.53
N PRO A 2 -0.42 -3.23 12.99
CA PRO A 2 -0.31 -1.93 12.33
C PRO A 2 -1.16 -1.92 11.05
N THR A 3 -1.98 -0.90 10.90
CA THR A 3 -2.71 -0.64 9.66
C THR A 3 -1.80 0.11 8.69
N THR A 4 -1.84 -0.25 7.42
CA THR A 4 -1.09 0.43 6.37
C THR A 4 -2.05 1.28 5.53
N GLU A 5 -1.81 2.59 5.50
CA GLU A 5 -2.43 3.48 4.52
C GLU A 5 -1.67 3.36 3.19
N ILE A 6 -2.40 3.13 2.13
CA ILE A 6 -1.89 3.10 0.76
C ILE A 6 -2.44 4.32 0.04
N ALA A 7 -1.54 5.19 -0.41
CA ALA A 7 -1.88 6.37 -1.20
C ALA A 7 -1.39 6.19 -2.64
N ILE A 8 -2.30 6.36 -3.60
CA ILE A 8 -2.03 6.37 -5.04
C ILE A 8 -2.28 7.79 -5.53
N ILE A 9 -1.23 8.47 -5.96
CA ILE A 9 -1.24 9.92 -6.16
C ILE A 9 -0.78 10.24 -7.59
N PRO A 10 -1.66 10.77 -8.46
CA PRO A 10 -1.24 11.23 -9.78
C PRO A 10 -0.38 12.47 -9.66
N LEU A 11 0.77 12.48 -10.33
CA LEU A 11 1.68 13.60 -10.43
C LEU A 11 1.52 14.33 -11.76
N HIS A 12 1.93 15.58 -11.81
CA HIS A 12 2.04 16.28 -13.09
C HIS A 12 3.04 15.55 -14.01
N PRO A 13 2.75 15.46 -15.32
CA PRO A 13 3.64 14.79 -16.26
C PRO A 13 5.08 15.34 -16.19
N GLY A 14 6.04 14.42 -16.13
CA GLY A 14 7.46 14.76 -16.05
C GLY A 14 7.96 15.15 -14.66
N THR A 15 7.17 14.92 -13.61
CA THR A 15 7.59 15.15 -12.22
C THR A 15 8.64 14.10 -11.80
N ALA A 16 9.92 14.53 -11.73
CA ALA A 16 11.05 13.62 -11.47
C ALA A 16 11.31 13.49 -9.96
N ILE A 17 10.51 12.68 -9.26
CA ILE A 17 10.67 12.46 -7.81
C ILE A 17 11.83 11.50 -7.45
N GLY A 18 12.33 10.73 -8.41
CA GLY A 18 13.46 9.81 -8.21
C GLY A 18 14.83 10.49 -8.32
N ASP A 19 14.91 11.73 -8.77
CA ASP A 19 16.15 12.50 -8.85
C ASP A 19 16.22 13.44 -7.64
N PRO A 20 17.15 13.23 -6.69
CA PRO A 20 17.23 13.98 -5.43
C PRO A 20 17.52 15.47 -5.59
N ASP A 21 18.04 15.88 -6.74
CA ASP A 21 18.40 17.28 -7.01
C ASP A 21 17.21 18.11 -7.53
N THR A 22 16.03 17.49 -7.73
CA THR A 22 14.84 18.18 -8.24
C THR A 22 14.02 18.84 -7.12
N GLU A 23 13.30 19.94 -7.46
CA GLU A 23 12.33 20.56 -6.53
C GLU A 23 11.25 19.54 -6.10
N ALA A 24 10.83 18.66 -7.00
CA ALA A 24 9.83 17.65 -6.73
C ALA A 24 10.29 16.63 -5.66
N ALA A 25 11.53 16.14 -5.76
CA ALA A 25 12.09 15.23 -4.76
C ALA A 25 12.23 15.91 -3.38
N GLN A 26 12.62 17.21 -3.36
CA GLN A 26 12.67 17.99 -2.13
C GLN A 26 11.30 18.17 -1.49
N ILE A 27 10.26 18.46 -2.30
CA ILE A 27 8.88 18.56 -1.82
C ILE A 27 8.42 17.21 -1.23
N ILE A 28 8.67 16.10 -1.92
CA ILE A 28 8.30 14.75 -1.40
C ILE A 28 9.00 14.50 -0.07
N LYS A 29 10.28 14.82 0.04
CA LYS A 29 11.03 14.66 1.29
C LYS A 29 10.44 15.50 2.42
N GLU A 30 10.17 16.77 2.19
CA GLU A 30 9.54 17.65 3.19
C GLU A 30 8.16 17.15 3.61
N CYS A 31 7.37 16.65 2.66
CA CYS A 31 6.08 16.05 2.94
C CYS A 31 6.21 14.76 3.76
N ALA A 32 7.13 13.87 3.39
CA ALA A 32 7.40 12.64 4.14
C ALA A 32 7.89 12.93 5.56
N ASP A 33 8.79 13.89 5.72
CA ASP A 33 9.27 14.37 7.04
C ASP A 33 8.11 14.92 7.90
N THR A 34 7.16 15.61 7.27
CA THR A 34 5.97 16.13 7.97
C THR A 34 5.06 15.01 8.44
N ILE A 35 4.77 14.01 7.58
CA ILE A 35 3.94 12.86 7.92
C ILE A 35 4.62 11.99 8.99
N THR A 36 5.95 11.79 8.90
CA THR A 36 6.72 10.98 9.88
C THR A 36 6.63 11.54 11.29
N ARG A 37 6.48 12.86 11.43
CA ARG A 37 6.30 13.50 12.75
C ARG A 37 4.90 13.36 13.32
N GLN A 38 3.93 12.90 12.53
CA GLN A 38 2.56 12.75 13.03
C GLN A 38 2.47 11.58 14.02
N PRO A 39 1.67 11.72 15.09
CA PRO A 39 1.44 10.64 16.05
C PRO A 39 1.00 9.34 15.36
N GLY A 40 1.59 8.22 15.76
CA GLY A 40 1.25 6.89 15.24
C GLY A 40 1.94 6.50 13.93
N CYS A 41 2.59 7.42 13.21
CA CYS A 41 3.38 7.07 12.03
C CYS A 41 4.63 6.28 12.44
N GLN A 42 4.84 5.12 11.83
CA GLN A 42 6.02 4.27 12.10
C GLN A 42 6.99 4.27 10.94
N GLU A 43 6.47 4.15 9.73
CA GLU A 43 7.28 3.98 8.54
C GLU A 43 6.54 4.53 7.32
N ILE A 44 7.26 5.18 6.43
CA ILE A 44 6.77 5.60 5.12
C ILE A 44 7.70 5.01 4.07
N ASN A 45 7.11 4.25 3.15
CA ASN A 45 7.75 3.78 1.93
C ASN A 45 7.05 4.44 0.74
N PHE A 46 7.80 4.98 -0.21
CA PHE A 46 7.23 5.67 -1.36
C PHE A 46 8.11 5.56 -2.59
N GLY A 47 7.54 5.72 -3.76
CA GLY A 47 8.27 5.75 -5.02
C GLY A 47 7.34 5.92 -6.21
N PRO A 48 7.87 6.30 -7.38
CA PRO A 48 7.09 6.29 -8.61
C PRO A 48 6.82 4.86 -9.04
N THR A 49 5.64 4.61 -9.63
CA THR A 49 5.39 3.30 -10.23
C THR A 49 6.25 3.12 -11.48
N ILE A 50 6.75 1.90 -11.69
CA ILE A 50 7.65 1.58 -12.82
C ILE A 50 6.90 1.67 -14.15
N GLU A 51 5.62 1.29 -14.17
CA GLU A 51 4.77 1.32 -15.37
C GLU A 51 4.30 2.73 -15.73
N SER A 52 4.13 3.59 -14.73
CA SER A 52 3.62 4.95 -14.89
C SER A 52 4.36 5.89 -13.93
N PRO A 53 5.53 6.43 -14.34
CA PRO A 53 6.36 7.26 -13.45
C PRO A 53 5.67 8.53 -12.93
N ASP A 54 4.58 8.95 -13.56
CA ASP A 54 3.72 10.06 -13.12
C ASP A 54 2.69 9.63 -12.04
N VAL A 55 2.83 8.44 -11.48
CA VAL A 55 2.03 7.97 -10.35
C VAL A 55 2.95 7.68 -9.17
N LEU A 56 2.77 8.43 -8.09
CA LEU A 56 3.44 8.19 -6.81
C LEU A 56 2.64 7.17 -6.00
N GLN A 57 3.32 6.14 -5.55
CA GLN A 57 2.82 5.18 -4.59
C GLN A 57 3.43 5.46 -3.23
N MET A 58 2.59 5.54 -2.18
CA MET A 58 3.04 5.64 -0.79
C MET A 58 2.37 4.54 0.05
N LEU A 59 3.14 3.96 0.96
CA LEU A 59 2.65 3.02 1.98
C LEU A 59 3.13 3.54 3.34
N ILE A 60 2.17 3.93 4.17
CA ILE A 60 2.40 4.55 5.48
C ILE A 60 1.91 3.56 6.53
N SER A 61 2.85 2.96 7.27
CA SER A 61 2.51 2.07 8.38
C SER A 61 2.26 2.88 9.64
N LYS A 62 1.13 2.63 10.29
CA LYS A 62 0.70 3.30 11.51
C LYS A 62 0.43 2.28 12.61
N THR A 63 0.82 2.59 13.85
CA THR A 63 0.38 1.84 15.04
C THR A 63 -0.49 2.69 15.92
N LEU A 64 -1.38 2.01 16.63
CA LEU A 64 -2.10 2.58 17.75
C LEU A 64 -1.10 3.06 18.80
N PRO A 65 -1.26 4.27 19.39
CA PRO A 65 -0.57 4.62 20.60
C PRO A 65 -0.90 3.57 21.66
N SER A 66 0.11 3.08 22.38
CA SER A 66 -0.05 2.06 23.44
C SER A 66 -0.93 2.62 24.56
N ALA A 67 -2.22 2.35 24.51
CA ALA A 67 -3.13 2.62 25.62
C ALA A 67 -2.80 1.66 26.80
N PRO A 68 -2.89 2.14 28.07
CA PRO A 68 -2.70 1.27 29.22
C PRO A 68 -3.66 0.08 29.14
N LEU A 69 -3.18 -1.11 29.47
CA LEU A 69 -3.88 -2.41 29.39
C LEU A 69 -5.31 -2.42 29.98
N LEU A 70 -5.61 -1.51 30.91
CA LEU A 70 -6.90 -1.40 31.56
C LEU A 70 -8.01 -0.80 30.69
N ILE A 71 -7.64 -0.10 29.61
CA ILE A 71 -8.58 0.53 28.66
C ILE A 71 -8.89 -0.41 27.49
N MET A 72 -8.04 -1.42 27.25
CA MET A 72 -8.19 -2.35 26.11
C MET A 72 -9.39 -3.32 26.24
N LEU A 73 -9.98 -3.49 27.43
CA LEU A 73 -11.12 -4.40 27.63
C LEU A 73 -12.47 -3.82 27.18
N GLU A 74 -12.56 -2.50 26.96
CA GLU A 74 -13.80 -1.84 26.51
C GLU A 74 -13.73 -1.33 25.05
N LEU A 75 -12.61 -1.56 24.33
CA LEU A 75 -12.32 -0.93 23.04
C LEU A 75 -12.34 -1.88 21.85
N THR A 76 -13.05 -3.02 21.93
CA THR A 76 -13.13 -3.97 20.79
C THR A 76 -13.85 -3.42 19.54
N GLU A 77 -14.52 -2.27 19.65
CA GLU A 77 -15.15 -1.59 18.50
C GLU A 77 -14.40 -0.33 18.03
N LEU A 78 -13.30 0.06 18.68
CA LEU A 78 -12.59 1.33 18.43
C LEU A 78 -11.31 1.19 17.57
N GLN A 79 -10.95 -0.01 17.09
CA GLN A 79 -9.72 -0.21 16.31
C GLN A 79 -9.75 0.44 14.92
N ASP A 80 -10.94 0.73 14.39
CA ASP A 80 -11.10 1.42 13.10
C ASP A 80 -10.92 2.95 13.19
N TRP A 81 -10.96 3.52 14.38
CA TRP A 81 -11.01 4.97 14.56
C TRP A 81 -9.64 5.64 14.59
N ASP A 82 -8.62 4.98 15.12
CA ASP A 82 -7.33 5.66 15.37
C ASP A 82 -6.55 6.00 14.10
N THR A 83 -6.60 5.19 13.06
CA THR A 83 -5.90 5.52 11.80
C THR A 83 -6.61 6.59 10.98
N ARG A 84 -7.93 6.55 10.90
CA ARG A 84 -8.75 7.59 10.28
C ARG A 84 -8.72 8.88 11.09
N GLN A 85 -8.78 8.76 12.43
CA GLN A 85 -8.71 9.91 13.31
C GLN A 85 -7.35 10.60 13.23
N SER A 86 -6.24 9.85 13.18
CA SER A 86 -4.90 10.43 13.01
C SER A 86 -4.77 11.21 11.69
N HIS A 87 -5.42 10.74 10.62
CA HIS A 87 -5.49 11.48 9.36
C HIS A 87 -6.33 12.76 9.51
N ALA A 88 -7.52 12.67 10.10
CA ALA A 88 -8.39 13.81 10.35
C ALA A 88 -7.74 14.84 11.28
N ASP A 89 -7.01 14.39 12.29
CA ASP A 89 -6.27 15.26 13.22
C ASP A 89 -5.14 15.99 12.49
N PHE A 90 -4.44 15.30 11.59
CA PHE A 90 -3.44 15.95 10.73
C PHE A 90 -4.09 16.98 9.80
N GLU A 91 -5.20 16.66 9.14
CA GLU A 91 -5.94 17.62 8.29
C GLU A 91 -6.41 18.85 9.06
N ALA A 92 -6.76 18.70 10.34
CA ALA A 92 -7.16 19.80 11.22
C ALA A 92 -5.96 20.57 11.83
N SER A 93 -4.74 20.07 11.64
CA SER A 93 -3.53 20.66 12.23
C SER A 93 -3.06 21.91 11.47
N SER A 94 -2.25 22.73 12.16
CA SER A 94 -1.60 23.89 11.53
C SER A 94 -0.51 23.50 10.52
N GLU A 95 -0.07 22.24 10.50
CA GLU A 95 0.94 21.73 9.57
C GLU A 95 0.32 21.34 8.21
N TYR A 96 -0.98 21.06 8.16
CA TYR A 96 -1.64 20.61 6.94
C TYR A 96 -1.70 21.66 5.81
N PRO A 97 -2.06 22.95 6.06
CA PRO A 97 -2.09 23.93 4.99
C PRO A 97 -0.73 24.17 4.29
N PRO A 98 0.41 24.31 4.99
CA PRO A 98 1.71 24.43 4.32
C PRO A 98 2.12 23.12 3.62
N PHE A 99 1.80 21.94 4.18
CA PHE A 99 1.98 20.64 3.55
C PHE A 99 1.25 20.58 2.21
N MET A 100 -0.06 20.87 2.19
CA MET A 100 -0.88 20.84 0.96
C MET A 100 -0.44 21.92 -0.04
N LYS A 101 0.04 23.06 0.41
CA LYS A 101 0.61 24.09 -0.48
C LYS A 101 1.87 23.62 -1.20
N ALA A 102 2.75 22.90 -0.50
CA ALA A 102 3.96 22.34 -1.10
C ALA A 102 3.63 21.17 -2.01
N PHE A 103 2.85 20.20 -1.51
CA PHE A 103 2.47 18.98 -2.23
C PHE A 103 1.62 19.28 -3.47
N GLY A 104 0.72 20.26 -3.38
CA GLY A 104 -0.12 20.71 -4.50
C GLY A 104 0.62 21.23 -5.72
N LYS A 105 1.94 21.52 -5.61
CA LYS A 105 2.76 21.91 -6.76
C LYS A 105 3.09 20.74 -7.68
N ILE A 106 3.05 19.53 -7.18
CA ILE A 106 3.49 18.32 -7.91
C ILE A 106 2.37 17.34 -8.21
N ILE A 107 1.22 17.42 -7.50
CA ILE A 107 0.08 16.52 -7.73
C ILE A 107 -0.82 17.03 -8.84
N ALA A 108 -1.28 16.12 -9.72
CA ALA A 108 -2.15 16.43 -10.86
C ALA A 108 -3.64 16.21 -10.56
N GLY A 109 -3.99 15.62 -9.41
CA GLY A 109 -5.38 15.30 -9.07
C GLY A 109 -5.54 14.79 -7.64
N GLY A 110 -6.74 14.31 -7.31
CA GLY A 110 -7.02 13.72 -6.01
C GLY A 110 -6.25 12.41 -5.80
N ALA A 111 -5.75 12.18 -4.58
CA ALA A 111 -5.18 10.91 -4.17
C ALA A 111 -6.29 9.89 -3.92
N GLN A 112 -6.06 8.63 -4.29
CA GLN A 112 -6.83 7.51 -3.77
C GLN A 112 -6.14 7.01 -2.50
N LEU A 113 -6.90 6.98 -1.39
CA LEU A 113 -6.42 6.51 -0.10
C LEU A 113 -7.23 5.28 0.31
N ILE A 114 -6.54 4.22 0.69
CA ILE A 114 -7.14 2.99 1.22
C ILE A 114 -6.32 2.52 2.42
N HIS A 115 -6.97 1.83 3.34
CA HIS A 115 -6.34 1.27 4.52
C HIS A 115 -6.44 -0.25 4.51
N VAL A 116 -5.38 -0.93 4.89
CA VAL A 116 -5.27 -2.40 4.84
C VAL A 116 -4.48 -2.91 6.05
N ASP A 117 -5.00 -3.94 6.70
CA ASP A 117 -4.26 -4.77 7.65
C ASP A 117 -3.66 -5.97 6.92
N PHE A 118 -2.36 -5.93 6.72
CA PHE A 118 -1.65 -6.98 5.99
C PHE A 118 -1.25 -8.16 6.87
N GLN A 119 -1.41 -9.35 6.32
CA GLN A 119 -0.99 -10.61 6.94
C GLN A 119 -0.09 -11.42 6.00
N PRO A 120 1.04 -11.98 6.52
CA PRO A 120 1.61 -11.69 7.82
C PRO A 120 2.39 -10.37 7.82
N ALA A 121 2.28 -9.58 8.89
CA ALA A 121 2.94 -8.26 8.98
C ALA A 121 4.46 -8.32 8.80
N SER A 122 5.11 -9.39 9.29
CA SER A 122 6.56 -9.59 9.12
C SER A 122 7.00 -9.79 7.67
N ALA A 123 6.12 -10.35 6.82
CA ALA A 123 6.41 -10.50 5.40
C ALA A 123 6.16 -9.20 4.63
N LEU A 124 5.21 -8.37 5.07
CA LEU A 124 5.03 -7.02 4.51
C LEU A 124 6.33 -6.21 4.62
N THR A 125 6.96 -6.16 5.79
CA THR A 125 8.24 -5.45 5.97
C THR A 125 9.31 -5.92 4.99
N LYS A 126 9.40 -7.24 4.73
CA LYS A 126 10.33 -7.79 3.75
C LYS A 126 9.98 -7.35 2.33
N ALA A 127 8.69 -7.40 1.98
CA ALA A 127 8.21 -7.01 0.66
C ALA A 127 8.47 -5.52 0.38
N LEU A 128 8.23 -4.65 1.36
CA LEU A 128 8.47 -3.21 1.23
C LEU A 128 9.96 -2.83 1.21
N SER A 129 10.84 -3.69 1.72
CA SER A 129 12.29 -3.51 1.69
C SER A 129 12.96 -4.14 0.46
N ALA A 130 12.18 -4.74 -0.43
CA ALA A 130 12.69 -5.38 -1.64
C ALA A 130 13.12 -4.34 -2.69
N PRO A 131 14.09 -4.67 -3.58
CA PRO A 131 14.47 -3.81 -4.69
C PRO A 131 13.28 -3.40 -5.59
N VAL A 132 12.30 -4.29 -5.75
CA VAL A 132 11.04 -4.05 -6.46
C VAL A 132 9.90 -4.64 -5.66
N THR A 133 8.89 -3.82 -5.41
CA THR A 133 7.64 -4.22 -4.76
C THR A 133 6.53 -4.26 -5.80
N GLU A 134 5.88 -5.41 -5.95
CA GLU A 134 4.62 -5.55 -6.68
C GLU A 134 3.46 -5.22 -5.75
N ILE A 135 2.51 -4.43 -6.24
CA ILE A 135 1.23 -4.18 -5.58
C ILE A 135 0.13 -4.60 -6.53
N ALA A 136 -0.60 -5.65 -6.16
CA ALA A 136 -1.72 -6.18 -6.94
C ALA A 136 -3.03 -5.99 -6.16
N THR A 137 -4.00 -5.34 -6.79
CA THR A 137 -5.32 -5.03 -6.22
C THR A 137 -6.38 -5.81 -6.97
N PHE A 138 -7.13 -6.61 -6.23
CA PHE A 138 -8.21 -7.45 -6.72
C PHE A 138 -9.54 -6.86 -6.27
N TYR A 139 -10.31 -6.31 -7.20
CA TYR A 139 -11.57 -5.62 -6.93
C TYR A 139 -12.75 -6.60 -6.89
N HIS A 140 -13.64 -6.43 -5.91
CA HIS A 140 -14.82 -7.28 -5.71
C HIS A 140 -16.10 -6.45 -5.74
N ASN A 141 -17.23 -7.09 -6.09
CA ASN A 141 -18.56 -6.51 -5.85
C ASN A 141 -18.96 -6.80 -4.39
N GLY A 142 -18.93 -5.78 -3.53
CA GLY A 142 -19.07 -5.95 -2.09
C GLY A 142 -17.77 -6.42 -1.44
N ALA A 143 -17.86 -7.10 -0.30
CA ALA A 143 -16.69 -7.68 0.36
C ALA A 143 -16.29 -9.01 -0.30
N PRO A 144 -14.96 -9.33 -0.40
CA PRO A 144 -14.54 -10.68 -0.74
C PRO A 144 -15.04 -11.67 0.31
N SER A 145 -15.34 -12.91 -0.10
CA SER A 145 -15.75 -13.95 0.84
C SER A 145 -14.58 -14.39 1.74
N ASP A 146 -14.89 -14.89 2.94
CA ASP A 146 -13.85 -15.42 3.85
C ASP A 146 -13.09 -16.57 3.18
N SER A 147 -13.78 -17.43 2.40
CA SER A 147 -13.14 -18.53 1.66
C SER A 147 -12.18 -18.03 0.59
N TYR A 148 -12.50 -16.91 -0.08
CA TYR A 148 -11.58 -16.30 -1.03
C TYR A 148 -10.31 -15.80 -0.33
N VAL A 149 -10.45 -15.10 0.81
CA VAL A 149 -9.29 -14.58 1.56
C VAL A 149 -8.40 -15.73 2.05
N GLU A 150 -9.02 -16.81 2.59
CA GLU A 150 -8.29 -18.01 3.01
C GLU A 150 -7.53 -18.67 1.85
N ASP A 151 -8.15 -18.77 0.67
CA ASP A 151 -7.51 -19.34 -0.51
C ASP A 151 -6.40 -18.43 -1.06
N ALA A 152 -6.63 -17.12 -1.09
CA ALA A 152 -5.62 -16.15 -1.52
C ALA A 152 -4.36 -16.17 -0.63
N LEU A 153 -4.51 -16.38 0.69
CA LEU A 153 -3.38 -16.52 1.60
C LEU A 153 -2.54 -17.80 1.34
N LYS A 154 -3.09 -18.81 0.69
CA LYS A 154 -2.36 -20.04 0.31
C LYS A 154 -1.42 -19.82 -0.89
N ILE A 155 -1.39 -18.65 -1.51
CA ILE A 155 -0.48 -18.35 -2.62
C ILE A 155 0.98 -18.23 -2.16
N GLU A 156 1.23 -17.88 -0.89
CA GLU A 156 2.57 -17.65 -0.38
C GLU A 156 3.54 -18.82 -0.60
N PRO A 157 3.20 -20.09 -0.28
CA PRO A 157 4.07 -21.23 -0.55
C PRO A 157 4.37 -21.46 -2.05
N VAL A 158 3.54 -20.94 -2.93
CA VAL A 158 3.75 -20.99 -4.39
C VAL A 158 4.75 -19.91 -4.79
N LEU A 159 4.55 -18.68 -4.30
CA LEU A 159 5.46 -17.55 -4.50
C LEU A 159 6.86 -17.85 -3.95
N ALA A 160 6.95 -18.49 -2.79
CA ALA A 160 8.21 -18.82 -2.12
C ALA A 160 9.14 -19.74 -2.94
N LYS A 161 8.62 -20.40 -3.97
CA LYS A 161 9.41 -21.23 -4.90
C LYS A 161 9.92 -20.44 -6.10
N ALA A 162 9.49 -19.21 -6.27
CA ALA A 162 9.90 -18.38 -7.40
C ALA A 162 11.28 -17.78 -7.15
N ASP A 163 12.15 -17.83 -8.17
CA ASP A 163 13.44 -17.16 -8.11
C ASP A 163 13.24 -15.66 -7.96
N GLY A 164 13.94 -15.07 -6.99
CA GLY A 164 13.86 -13.64 -6.71
C GLY A 164 12.70 -13.20 -5.82
N TYR A 165 11.86 -14.13 -5.32
CA TYR A 165 10.86 -13.83 -4.30
C TYR A 165 11.52 -13.46 -2.95
N LEU A 166 10.99 -12.44 -2.26
CA LEU A 166 11.53 -11.93 -1.00
C LEU A 166 10.52 -11.87 0.15
N GLY A 167 9.23 -11.90 -0.14
CA GLY A 167 8.17 -11.89 0.85
C GLY A 167 6.84 -11.46 0.24
N ALA A 168 5.72 -11.89 0.83
CA ALA A 168 4.39 -11.44 0.41
C ALA A 168 3.45 -11.28 1.59
N ALA A 169 2.58 -10.29 1.51
CA ALA A 169 1.50 -10.08 2.46
C ALA A 169 0.21 -9.70 1.73
N LEU A 170 -0.92 -10.14 2.26
CA LEU A 170 -2.24 -9.88 1.70
C LEU A 170 -3.14 -9.28 2.78
N GLY A 171 -4.05 -8.39 2.38
CA GLY A 171 -5.10 -7.88 3.24
C GLY A 171 -6.28 -7.37 2.43
N VAL A 172 -7.37 -7.02 3.11
CA VAL A 172 -8.59 -6.49 2.51
C VAL A 172 -8.74 -5.03 2.92
N THR A 173 -9.18 -4.19 1.99
CA THR A 173 -9.39 -2.76 2.25
C THR A 173 -10.49 -2.53 3.27
N TYR A 174 -10.33 -1.52 4.13
CA TYR A 174 -11.40 -1.06 5.00
C TYR A 174 -12.49 -0.35 4.19
N GLU A 175 -12.07 0.47 3.24
CA GLU A 175 -12.95 1.25 2.37
C GLU A 175 -13.54 0.39 1.24
N GLU A 176 -14.73 0.78 0.79
CA GLU A 176 -15.20 0.40 -0.53
C GLU A 176 -14.46 1.24 -1.58
N VAL A 177 -13.98 0.57 -2.61
CA VAL A 177 -13.35 1.19 -3.78
C VAL A 177 -14.19 0.94 -5.01
N GLU A 178 -14.14 1.87 -5.95
CA GLU A 178 -14.84 1.73 -7.23
C GLU A 178 -13.83 1.80 -8.38
N ARG A 179 -13.85 0.76 -9.23
CA ARG A 179 -12.99 0.68 -10.41
C ARG A 179 -13.74 0.06 -11.58
N GLU A 180 -13.85 0.79 -12.70
CA GLU A 180 -14.47 0.31 -13.94
C GLU A 180 -15.88 -0.30 -13.73
N GLY A 181 -16.67 0.30 -12.83
CA GLY A 181 -18.03 -0.16 -12.50
C GLY A 181 -18.08 -1.32 -11.49
N VAL A 182 -16.93 -1.80 -11.01
CA VAL A 182 -16.85 -2.73 -9.88
C VAL A 182 -16.78 -1.93 -8.60
N LYS A 183 -17.72 -2.12 -7.67
CA LYS A 183 -17.78 -1.40 -6.40
C LYS A 183 -17.84 -2.35 -5.22
N GLY A 184 -16.91 -2.18 -4.30
CA GLY A 184 -16.83 -2.95 -3.06
C GLY A 184 -15.44 -2.89 -2.46
N LYS A 185 -15.13 -3.80 -1.55
CA LYS A 185 -13.79 -3.91 -0.99
C LYS A 185 -12.84 -4.59 -1.98
N ALA A 186 -11.56 -4.29 -1.85
CA ALA A 186 -10.51 -4.94 -2.62
C ALA A 186 -9.60 -5.78 -1.73
N ALA A 187 -9.14 -6.91 -2.25
CA ALA A 187 -8.00 -7.60 -1.67
C ALA A 187 -6.72 -7.01 -2.28
N VAL A 188 -5.74 -6.71 -1.45
CA VAL A 188 -4.45 -6.16 -1.86
C VAL A 188 -3.36 -7.13 -1.50
N LEU A 189 -2.57 -7.55 -2.50
CA LEU A 189 -1.39 -8.38 -2.35
C LEU A 189 -0.15 -7.52 -2.59
N VAL A 190 0.79 -7.55 -1.66
CA VAL A 190 2.09 -6.89 -1.77
C VAL A 190 3.17 -7.96 -1.82
N VAL A 191 3.99 -7.97 -2.87
CA VAL A 191 5.06 -8.96 -3.05
C VAL A 191 6.39 -8.26 -3.29
N GLY A 192 7.41 -8.66 -2.55
CA GLY A 192 8.79 -8.22 -2.76
C GLY A 192 9.52 -9.12 -3.74
N TRP A 193 10.19 -8.50 -4.72
CA TRP A 193 10.97 -9.16 -5.76
C TRP A 193 12.39 -8.60 -5.84
N GLN A 194 13.33 -9.43 -6.27
CA GLN A 194 14.68 -8.95 -6.61
C GLN A 194 14.68 -8.02 -7.82
N SER A 195 13.76 -8.25 -8.77
CA SER A 195 13.57 -7.38 -9.92
C SER A 195 12.18 -7.61 -10.54
N LYS A 196 11.74 -6.69 -11.40
CA LYS A 196 10.51 -6.85 -12.20
C LYS A 196 10.62 -8.05 -13.13
N GLU A 197 11.79 -8.31 -13.68
CA GLU A 197 12.05 -9.44 -14.57
C GLU A 197 11.85 -10.78 -13.84
N ALA A 198 12.25 -10.86 -12.56
CA ALA A 198 12.01 -12.06 -11.74
C ALA A 198 10.51 -12.34 -11.58
N HIS A 199 9.69 -11.33 -11.29
CA HIS A 199 8.23 -11.47 -11.28
C HIS A 199 7.71 -11.89 -12.64
N MET A 200 8.13 -11.24 -13.72
CA MET A 200 7.65 -11.56 -15.07
C MET A 200 8.03 -12.98 -15.48
N ALA A 201 9.23 -13.47 -15.12
CA ALA A 201 9.64 -14.85 -15.34
C ALA A 201 8.77 -15.85 -14.56
N PHE A 202 8.44 -15.55 -13.30
CA PHE A 202 7.54 -16.39 -12.52
C PHE A 202 6.15 -16.52 -13.17
N ARG A 203 5.61 -15.46 -13.77
CA ARG A 203 4.31 -15.48 -14.46
C ARG A 203 4.25 -16.43 -15.65
N GLU A 204 5.40 -16.76 -16.25
CA GLU A 204 5.49 -17.71 -17.35
C GLU A 204 5.57 -19.18 -16.91
N THR A 205 5.70 -19.43 -15.60
CA THR A 205 5.81 -20.77 -15.04
C THR A 205 4.45 -21.52 -15.03
N GLU A 206 4.53 -22.86 -15.05
CA GLU A 206 3.35 -23.71 -14.85
C GLU A 206 2.76 -23.49 -13.45
N SER A 207 3.62 -23.36 -12.44
CA SER A 207 3.22 -23.09 -11.06
C SER A 207 2.35 -21.84 -10.93
N PHE A 208 2.67 -20.75 -11.64
CA PHE A 208 1.83 -19.56 -11.67
C PHE A 208 0.46 -19.87 -12.32
N ARG A 209 0.45 -20.52 -13.50
CA ARG A 209 -0.79 -20.79 -14.26
C ARG A 209 -1.76 -21.65 -13.46
N GLU A 210 -1.24 -22.63 -12.74
CA GLU A 210 -2.06 -23.55 -11.92
C GLU A 210 -2.64 -22.87 -10.67
N ASN A 211 -1.96 -21.89 -10.10
CA ASN A 211 -2.31 -21.34 -8.80
C ASN A 211 -2.88 -19.92 -8.83
N ILE A 212 -2.75 -19.17 -9.93
CA ILE A 212 -3.27 -17.79 -10.02
C ILE A 212 -4.77 -17.68 -9.79
N GLY A 213 -5.50 -18.78 -9.97
CA GLY A 213 -6.92 -18.90 -9.65
C GLY A 213 -7.25 -18.59 -8.19
N MET A 214 -6.33 -18.84 -7.26
CA MET A 214 -6.49 -18.49 -5.83
C MET A 214 -6.68 -16.99 -5.62
N LEU A 215 -6.02 -16.17 -6.44
CA LEU A 215 -6.10 -14.72 -6.37
C LEU A 215 -7.21 -14.15 -7.26
N ARG A 216 -7.45 -14.75 -8.42
CA ARG A 216 -8.41 -14.26 -9.41
C ARG A 216 -9.85 -14.69 -9.16
N GLY A 217 -10.07 -15.78 -8.41
CA GLY A 217 -11.32 -16.52 -8.27
C GLY A 217 -12.60 -15.67 -8.28
N GLU A 218 -12.83 -14.86 -7.27
CA GLU A 218 -14.03 -14.00 -7.15
C GLU A 218 -13.83 -12.58 -7.68
N ALA A 219 -12.58 -12.18 -7.98
CA ALA A 219 -12.24 -10.82 -8.41
C ALA A 219 -12.94 -10.47 -9.73
N LYS A 220 -13.46 -9.24 -9.81
CA LYS A 220 -14.14 -8.69 -10.99
C LYS A 220 -13.27 -7.72 -11.77
N GLY A 221 -12.21 -7.21 -11.15
CA GLY A 221 -11.19 -6.37 -11.77
C GLY A 221 -9.86 -6.60 -11.07
N ILE A 222 -8.77 -6.38 -11.79
CA ILE A 222 -7.41 -6.56 -11.26
C ILE A 222 -6.54 -5.45 -11.80
N GLU A 223 -5.83 -4.80 -10.91
CA GLU A 223 -4.72 -3.89 -11.25
C GLU A 223 -3.45 -4.38 -10.59
N MET A 224 -2.33 -4.18 -11.27
CA MET A 224 -1.03 -4.53 -10.73
C MET A 224 0.03 -3.58 -11.29
N HIS A 225 0.91 -3.14 -10.43
CA HIS A 225 2.07 -2.34 -10.81
C HIS A 225 3.26 -2.66 -9.91
N HIS A 226 4.43 -2.19 -10.33
CA HIS A 226 5.67 -2.33 -9.59
C HIS A 226 6.17 -0.97 -9.13
N VAL A 227 6.82 -0.95 -7.97
CA VAL A 227 7.43 0.24 -7.39
C VAL A 227 8.82 -0.10 -6.87
N ALA A 228 9.80 0.76 -7.16
CA ALA A 228 11.07 0.77 -6.44
C ALA A 228 10.91 1.71 -5.24
N LEU A 229 10.56 1.14 -4.09
CA LEU A 229 10.25 1.93 -2.90
C LEU A 229 11.53 2.48 -2.26
N MET A 230 11.43 3.73 -1.83
CA MET A 230 12.39 4.42 -0.98
C MET A 230 11.76 4.59 0.40
N LYS A 231 12.56 4.43 1.45
CA LYS A 231 12.12 4.67 2.81
C LYS A 231 12.38 6.14 3.18
N ALA A 232 11.36 6.81 3.74
CA ALA A 232 11.57 8.09 4.40
C ALA A 232 12.34 7.86 5.71
N LEU A 233 13.39 8.64 5.90
CA LEU A 233 14.28 8.57 7.08
C LEU A 233 13.68 9.33 8.27
#